data_bc86366cf187ce58d76dc8f6f5c88441
#
_entry.id   bc86366cf187ce58d76dc8f6f5c88441
#
_cell.length_a   1.000
_cell.length_b   1.000
_cell.length_c   1.000
_cell.angle_alpha   90.00
_cell.angle_beta   90.00
_cell.angle_gamma   90.00
#
_symmetry.space_group_name_H-M   'P 1'
#
loop_
_entity.id
_entity.type
_entity.pdbx_description
1 polymer ?
#
loop_
_entity_poly.entity_id
_entity_poly.type
_entity_poly.pdbx_seq_one_letter_code
_entity_poly.pdbx_strand_id
1 'polypeptide(L)'
;YHTLLSRRFDRTQEGKRIHFASAMTLLGLEDGDNATNGHGYLDIVDFILQNCTDVECNLQELYRRVAFNICIGNSDDHFRNHGFLLTAKGWTLSPAYDMNPTLNAYQSLLISADSNKANLNILFGACEDYMLNRKTAEKIVSEVIDAVKNWRGLSIRMGLSKREMDMFARVLDERIITEIVG
;
A
#
# COMPACT_ATOMS: atom_id res chain seq x y z
N TYR A 1 14.98 20.94 9.94
CA TYR A 1 14.74 19.72 9.14
C TYR A 1 14.29 18.61 10.06
N HIS A 2 13.25 17.84 9.66
CA HIS A 2 12.81 16.65 10.38
C HIS A 2 13.59 15.43 9.87
N THR A 3 13.91 14.52 10.78
CA THR A 3 14.59 13.26 10.44
C THR A 3 13.72 12.10 10.91
N LEU A 4 13.36 11.21 10.00
CA LEU A 4 12.67 9.96 10.32
C LEU A 4 13.69 8.88 10.65
N LEU A 5 13.55 8.26 11.82
CA LEU A 5 14.29 7.06 12.19
C LEU A 5 13.31 5.88 12.17
N SER A 6 13.58 4.92 11.30
CA SER A 6 12.80 3.68 11.21
C SER A 6 13.66 2.48 11.61
N ARG A 7 13.09 1.62 12.48
CA ARG A 7 13.75 0.37 12.84
C ARG A 7 13.67 -0.59 11.64
N ARG A 8 14.79 -1.18 11.29
CA ARG A 8 14.84 -2.19 10.22
C ARG A 8 14.06 -3.44 10.64
N PHE A 9 13.12 -3.84 9.78
CA PHE A 9 12.31 -5.05 9.96
C PHE A 9 13.02 -6.33 9.45
N ASP A 10 14.07 -6.18 8.63
CA ASP A 10 14.88 -7.28 8.11
C ASP A 10 16.03 -7.67 9.05
N ARG A 11 15.87 -7.39 10.34
CA ARG A 11 16.82 -7.72 11.41
C ARG A 11 16.09 -8.27 12.62
N THR A 12 16.64 -9.34 13.22
CA THR A 12 16.19 -9.81 14.54
C THR A 12 16.63 -8.81 15.63
N GLN A 13 16.19 -9.04 16.87
CA GLN A 13 16.63 -8.23 18.01
C GLN A 13 18.15 -8.36 18.26
N GLU A 14 18.73 -9.52 17.93
CA GLU A 14 20.17 -9.79 18.03
C GLU A 14 20.95 -9.30 16.81
N GLY A 15 20.31 -8.59 15.87
CA GLY A 15 20.96 -8.02 14.68
C GLY A 15 21.18 -9.01 13.52
N LYS A 16 20.69 -10.26 13.62
CA LYS A 16 20.80 -11.23 12.52
C LYS A 16 19.91 -10.80 11.36
N ARG A 17 20.36 -11.08 10.13
CA ARG A 17 19.60 -10.78 8.92
C ARG A 17 18.43 -11.74 8.76
N ILE A 18 17.26 -11.19 8.43
CA ILE A 18 16.11 -11.92 7.88
C ILE A 18 16.17 -11.74 6.36
N HIS A 19 16.03 -12.81 5.60
CA HIS A 19 16.06 -12.71 4.14
C HIS A 19 14.88 -11.88 3.64
N PHE A 20 15.19 -10.87 2.85
CA PHE A 20 14.24 -9.93 2.27
C PHE A 20 14.44 -9.86 0.76
N ALA A 21 13.34 -9.83 0.02
CA ALA A 21 13.36 -9.55 -1.42
C ALA A 21 12.15 -8.67 -1.79
N SER A 22 12.31 -7.78 -2.78
CA SER A 22 11.19 -7.00 -3.31
C SER A 22 10.29 -7.86 -4.20
N ALA A 23 9.04 -7.45 -4.38
CA ALA A 23 8.14 -8.06 -5.33
C ALA A 23 8.74 -8.04 -6.75
N MET A 24 9.38 -6.94 -7.15
CA MET A 24 10.08 -6.87 -8.43
C MET A 24 11.07 -8.02 -8.63
N THR A 25 11.89 -8.31 -7.61
CA THR A 25 12.88 -9.41 -7.66
C THR A 25 12.21 -10.78 -7.70
N LEU A 26 11.16 -10.98 -6.89
CA LEU A 26 10.50 -12.29 -6.75
C LEU A 26 9.63 -12.64 -7.94
N LEU A 27 9.07 -11.64 -8.62
CA LEU A 27 8.28 -11.77 -9.84
C LEU A 27 9.15 -11.82 -11.11
N GLY A 28 10.45 -11.55 -10.99
CA GLY A 28 11.36 -11.51 -12.15
C GLY A 28 11.09 -10.31 -13.07
N LEU A 29 10.56 -9.23 -12.53
CA LEU A 29 10.22 -8.00 -13.27
C LEU A 29 11.43 -7.06 -13.35
N GLU A 30 11.40 -6.17 -14.36
CA GLU A 30 12.43 -5.17 -14.60
C GLU A 30 12.02 -3.78 -14.08
N ASP A 31 12.98 -2.88 -13.98
CA ASP A 31 12.70 -1.49 -13.61
C ASP A 31 11.91 -0.80 -14.72
N GLY A 32 10.74 -0.26 -14.38
CA GLY A 32 9.80 0.33 -15.33
C GLY A 32 8.58 -0.54 -15.63
N ASP A 33 8.54 -1.79 -15.19
CA ASP A 33 7.34 -2.60 -15.27
C ASP A 33 6.24 -2.02 -14.37
N ASN A 34 5.10 -1.69 -14.98
CA ASN A 34 4.01 -0.98 -14.34
C ASN A 34 2.68 -1.15 -15.11
N ALA A 35 1.68 -0.34 -14.80
CA ALA A 35 0.38 -0.38 -15.45
C ALA A 35 0.43 -0.19 -16.98
N THR A 36 1.43 0.50 -17.54
CA THR A 36 1.51 0.77 -18.99
C THR A 36 1.85 -0.47 -19.80
N ASN A 37 2.49 -1.45 -19.19
CA ASN A 37 2.77 -2.76 -19.79
C ASN A 37 2.02 -3.93 -19.14
N GLY A 38 0.93 -3.60 -18.42
CA GLY A 38 -0.04 -4.59 -17.95
C GLY A 38 0.24 -5.16 -16.56
N HIS A 39 1.19 -4.58 -15.81
CA HIS A 39 1.55 -5.07 -14.48
C HIS A 39 0.85 -4.31 -13.35
N GLY A 40 0.49 -5.04 -12.29
CA GLY A 40 -0.25 -4.48 -11.18
C GLY A 40 -0.20 -5.27 -9.88
N TYR A 41 -1.05 -4.89 -8.95
CA TYR A 41 -1.13 -5.55 -7.65
C TYR A 41 -1.57 -7.02 -7.76
N LEU A 42 -2.27 -7.40 -8.85
CA LEU A 42 -2.68 -8.79 -9.06
C LEU A 42 -1.50 -9.72 -9.30
N ASP A 43 -0.38 -9.24 -9.87
CA ASP A 43 0.87 -10.02 -9.93
C ASP A 43 1.39 -10.35 -8.52
N ILE A 44 1.22 -9.43 -7.56
CA ILE A 44 1.57 -9.64 -6.16
C ILE A 44 0.58 -10.63 -5.49
N VAL A 45 -0.71 -10.54 -5.83
CA VAL A 45 -1.72 -11.52 -5.38
C VAL A 45 -1.32 -12.93 -5.80
N ASP A 46 -0.97 -13.13 -7.07
CA ASP A 46 -0.55 -14.42 -7.60
C ASP A 46 0.69 -14.96 -6.88
N PHE A 47 1.68 -14.10 -6.61
CA PHE A 47 2.84 -14.51 -5.82
C PHE A 47 2.46 -14.95 -4.40
N ILE A 48 1.56 -14.19 -3.74
CA ILE A 48 1.10 -14.53 -2.38
C ILE A 48 0.40 -15.89 -2.38
N LEU A 49 -0.49 -16.14 -3.34
CA LEU A 49 -1.22 -17.41 -3.45
C LEU A 49 -0.30 -18.62 -3.62
N GLN A 50 0.79 -18.45 -4.38
CA GLN A 50 1.69 -19.54 -4.73
C GLN A 50 2.82 -19.79 -3.73
N ASN A 51 3.28 -18.76 -3.01
CA ASN A 51 4.55 -18.79 -2.30
C ASN A 51 4.48 -18.38 -0.83
N CYS A 52 3.40 -17.71 -0.39
CA CYS A 52 3.33 -17.19 0.96
C CYS A 52 2.68 -18.16 1.94
N THR A 53 3.09 -18.06 3.19
CA THR A 53 2.34 -18.60 4.33
C THR A 53 1.27 -17.59 4.76
N ASP A 54 0.25 -18.05 5.51
CA ASP A 54 -0.83 -17.19 6.00
C ASP A 54 -1.44 -16.33 4.87
N VAL A 55 -1.77 -16.99 3.76
CA VAL A 55 -2.22 -16.37 2.49
C VAL A 55 -3.32 -15.34 2.74
N GLU A 56 -4.35 -15.68 3.51
CA GLU A 56 -5.46 -14.78 3.79
C GLU A 56 -5.00 -13.47 4.46
N CYS A 57 -4.12 -13.57 5.46
CA CYS A 57 -3.58 -12.40 6.15
C CYS A 57 -2.75 -11.51 5.21
N ASN A 58 -1.94 -12.12 4.33
CA ASN A 58 -1.13 -11.38 3.37
C ASN A 58 -2.00 -10.69 2.31
N LEU A 59 -3.07 -11.32 1.83
CA LEU A 59 -4.00 -10.74 0.86
C LEU A 59 -4.78 -9.58 1.48
N GLN A 60 -5.28 -9.72 2.70
CA GLN A 60 -5.95 -8.63 3.43
C GLN A 60 -5.01 -7.45 3.66
N GLU A 61 -3.74 -7.73 3.99
CA GLU A 61 -2.73 -6.69 4.17
C GLU A 61 -2.37 -6.00 2.85
N LEU A 62 -2.22 -6.73 1.75
CA LEU A 62 -2.01 -6.13 0.43
C LEU A 62 -3.18 -5.22 0.04
N TYR A 63 -4.41 -5.70 0.18
CA TYR A 63 -5.61 -4.91 -0.10
C TYR A 63 -5.68 -3.64 0.75
N ARG A 64 -5.32 -3.73 2.03
CA ARG A 64 -5.21 -2.58 2.94
C ARG A 64 -4.20 -1.54 2.43
N ARG A 65 -3.06 -1.97 1.93
CA ARG A 65 -2.03 -1.07 1.36
C ARG A 65 -2.51 -0.37 0.11
N VAL A 66 -3.18 -1.10 -0.79
CA VAL A 66 -3.77 -0.51 -1.99
C VAL A 66 -4.81 0.56 -1.61
N ALA A 67 -5.72 0.24 -0.67
CA ALA A 67 -6.69 1.20 -0.16
C ALA A 67 -6.01 2.43 0.47
N PHE A 68 -4.96 2.22 1.26
CA PHE A 68 -4.20 3.31 1.89
C PHE A 68 -3.51 4.19 0.85
N ASN A 69 -2.84 3.58 -0.15
CA ASN A 69 -2.20 4.31 -1.24
C ASN A 69 -3.19 5.17 -2.03
N ILE A 70 -4.40 4.65 -2.28
CA ILE A 70 -5.49 5.42 -2.89
C ILE A 70 -5.88 6.60 -1.99
N CYS A 71 -6.11 6.35 -0.70
CA CYS A 71 -6.58 7.38 0.24
C CYS A 71 -5.57 8.50 0.49
N ILE A 72 -4.27 8.22 0.48
CA ILE A 72 -3.22 9.24 0.65
C ILE A 72 -2.70 9.79 -0.68
N GLY A 73 -3.16 9.26 -1.82
CA GLY A 73 -2.68 9.65 -3.15
C GLY A 73 -1.25 9.21 -3.45
N ASN A 74 -0.75 8.13 -2.83
CA ASN A 74 0.57 7.59 -3.17
C ASN A 74 0.54 6.94 -4.56
N SER A 75 0.90 7.68 -5.58
CA SER A 75 0.92 7.20 -6.97
C SER A 75 2.26 6.62 -7.42
N ASP A 76 3.31 6.77 -6.61
CA ASP A 76 4.65 6.23 -6.88
C ASP A 76 4.86 4.85 -6.24
N ASP A 77 3.76 4.12 -6.05
CA ASP A 77 3.81 2.76 -5.51
C ASP A 77 4.16 1.77 -6.63
N HIS A 78 5.35 1.22 -6.59
CA HIS A 78 5.89 0.29 -7.58
C HIS A 78 6.35 -1.01 -6.91
N PHE A 79 6.69 -2.05 -7.69
CA PHE A 79 7.04 -3.38 -7.16
C PHE A 79 8.24 -3.40 -6.20
N ARG A 80 9.11 -2.40 -6.19
CA ARG A 80 10.18 -2.26 -5.18
C ARG A 80 9.65 -1.85 -3.80
N ASN A 81 8.46 -1.23 -3.72
CA ASN A 81 7.83 -0.79 -2.47
C ASN A 81 7.05 -1.91 -1.77
N HIS A 82 6.92 -3.06 -2.42
CA HIS A 82 6.36 -4.28 -1.85
C HIS A 82 7.48 -5.27 -1.58
N GLY A 83 7.74 -5.56 -0.32
CA GLY A 83 8.77 -6.51 0.07
C GLY A 83 8.21 -7.73 0.76
N PHE A 84 8.99 -8.78 0.74
CA PHE A 84 8.70 -10.05 1.41
C PHE A 84 9.85 -10.46 2.31
N LEU A 85 9.51 -11.07 3.43
CA LEU A 85 10.43 -11.68 4.37
C LEU A 85 10.32 -13.19 4.27
N LEU A 86 11.46 -13.89 4.18
CA LEU A 86 11.49 -15.33 4.25
C LEU A 86 11.62 -15.76 5.71
N THR A 87 10.58 -16.40 6.20
CA THR A 87 10.51 -17.00 7.53
C THR A 87 10.78 -18.50 7.46
N ALA A 88 10.87 -19.16 8.61
CA ALA A 88 10.97 -20.62 8.67
C ALA A 88 9.74 -21.34 8.06
N LYS A 89 8.61 -20.65 7.93
CA LYS A 89 7.36 -21.19 7.36
C LYS A 89 7.19 -20.87 5.87
N GLY A 90 7.95 -19.95 5.31
CA GLY A 90 7.85 -19.48 3.93
C GLY A 90 7.82 -17.95 3.84
N TRP A 91 7.46 -17.43 2.68
CA TRP A 91 7.37 -15.99 2.44
C TRP A 91 6.16 -15.36 3.13
N THR A 92 6.31 -14.11 3.55
CA THR A 92 5.23 -13.26 4.06
C THR A 92 5.52 -11.81 3.68
N LEU A 93 4.49 -10.98 3.49
CA LEU A 93 4.68 -9.54 3.27
C LEU A 93 5.50 -8.92 4.41
N SER A 94 6.47 -8.07 4.04
CA SER A 94 7.18 -7.24 5.01
C SER A 94 6.26 -6.16 5.58
N PRO A 95 6.60 -5.47 6.67
CA PRO A 95 5.97 -4.19 6.98
C PRO A 95 6.00 -3.24 5.79
N ALA A 96 4.97 -2.38 5.67
CA ALA A 96 4.89 -1.37 4.62
C ALA A 96 5.98 -0.29 4.78
N TYR A 97 6.46 0.24 3.68
CA TYR A 97 7.46 1.31 3.63
C TYR A 97 7.26 2.15 2.37
N ASP A 98 7.86 3.34 2.36
CA ASP A 98 7.86 4.29 1.23
C ASP A 98 6.46 4.71 0.75
N MET A 99 5.53 4.90 1.70
CA MET A 99 4.17 5.31 1.42
C MET A 99 4.05 6.84 1.54
N ASN A 100 4.29 7.53 0.42
CA ASN A 100 4.37 8.99 0.37
C ASN A 100 3.20 9.61 -0.41
N PRO A 101 2.50 10.63 0.13
CA PRO A 101 1.42 11.29 -0.60
C PRO A 101 1.92 12.04 -1.84
N THR A 102 1.20 11.93 -2.94
CA THR A 102 1.45 12.66 -4.20
C THR A 102 0.16 13.27 -4.73
N LEU A 103 0.25 14.13 -5.76
CA LEU A 103 -0.91 14.80 -6.38
C LEU A 103 -1.42 14.11 -7.65
N ASN A 104 -1.05 12.86 -7.90
CA ASN A 104 -1.42 12.16 -9.12
C ASN A 104 -2.75 11.40 -8.97
N ALA A 105 -3.54 11.31 -10.03
CA ALA A 105 -4.83 10.61 -10.06
C ALA A 105 -4.72 9.12 -10.42
N TYR A 106 -3.54 8.67 -10.89
CA TYR A 106 -3.29 7.30 -11.34
C TYR A 106 -2.16 6.69 -10.53
N GLN A 107 -2.31 5.41 -10.22
CA GLN A 107 -1.27 4.60 -9.59
C GLN A 107 -0.25 4.12 -10.63
N SER A 108 0.98 3.85 -10.20
CA SER A 108 1.97 3.18 -11.06
C SER A 108 1.56 1.76 -11.42
N LEU A 109 0.88 1.06 -10.52
CA LEU A 109 0.43 -0.32 -10.68
C LEU A 109 -1.06 -0.39 -11.00
N LEU A 110 -1.47 -1.38 -11.80
CA LEU A 110 -2.88 -1.69 -11.99
C LEU A 110 -3.53 -2.09 -10.66
N ILE A 111 -4.70 -1.50 -10.34
CA ILE A 111 -5.51 -1.83 -9.16
C ILE A 111 -6.44 -3.00 -9.45
N SER A 112 -7.03 -3.01 -10.65
CA SER A 112 -7.81 -4.11 -11.22
C SER A 112 -7.11 -4.67 -12.45
N ALA A 113 -7.70 -5.64 -13.12
CA ALA A 113 -7.14 -6.21 -14.35
C ALA A 113 -6.87 -5.19 -15.46
N ASP A 114 -7.56 -4.04 -15.45
CA ASP A 114 -7.58 -3.08 -16.56
C ASP A 114 -7.45 -1.61 -16.12
N SER A 115 -7.36 -1.32 -14.83
CA SER A 115 -7.37 0.07 -14.36
C SER A 115 -6.35 0.33 -13.26
N ASN A 116 -5.61 1.44 -13.42
CA ASN A 116 -4.73 2.01 -12.40
C ASN A 116 -5.24 3.34 -11.83
N LYS A 117 -6.49 3.72 -12.13
CA LYS A 117 -7.07 4.92 -11.58
C LYS A 117 -7.24 4.78 -10.07
N ALA A 118 -6.68 5.72 -9.31
CA ALA A 118 -6.74 5.74 -7.85
C ALA A 118 -8.18 6.03 -7.39
N ASN A 119 -9.01 4.99 -7.30
CA ASN A 119 -10.44 5.07 -6.96
C ASN A 119 -10.87 3.85 -6.14
N LEU A 120 -11.48 4.08 -4.99
CA LEU A 120 -11.93 3.01 -4.09
C LEU A 120 -13.05 2.15 -4.70
N ASN A 121 -13.88 2.69 -5.58
CA ASN A 121 -14.92 1.89 -6.25
C ASN A 121 -14.31 0.86 -7.20
N ILE A 122 -13.19 1.20 -7.87
CA ILE A 122 -12.44 0.24 -8.70
C ILE A 122 -11.87 -0.86 -7.81
N LEU A 123 -11.24 -0.49 -6.69
CA LEU A 123 -10.72 -1.45 -5.72
C LEU A 123 -11.82 -2.34 -5.13
N PHE A 124 -12.99 -1.78 -4.84
CA PHE A 124 -14.15 -2.55 -4.40
C PHE A 124 -14.65 -3.52 -5.46
N GLY A 125 -14.67 -3.09 -6.74
CA GLY A 125 -15.06 -3.94 -7.87
C GLY A 125 -14.11 -5.13 -8.05
N ALA A 126 -12.83 -4.95 -7.72
CA ALA A 126 -11.79 -5.95 -7.85
C ALA A 126 -11.57 -6.80 -6.58
N CYS A 127 -12.40 -6.69 -5.53
CA CYS A 127 -12.13 -7.35 -4.25
C CYS A 127 -12.04 -8.89 -4.36
N GLU A 128 -12.78 -9.51 -5.28
CA GLU A 128 -12.74 -10.95 -5.54
C GLU A 128 -11.40 -11.37 -6.18
N ASP A 129 -10.79 -10.50 -7.00
CA ASP A 129 -9.47 -10.74 -7.58
C ASP A 129 -8.38 -10.79 -6.49
N TYR A 130 -8.60 -10.09 -5.36
CA TYR A 130 -7.78 -10.17 -4.15
C TYR A 130 -8.22 -11.30 -3.21
N MET A 131 -9.09 -12.20 -3.65
CA MET A 131 -9.64 -13.31 -2.86
C MET A 131 -10.40 -12.86 -1.61
N LEU A 132 -10.98 -11.65 -1.63
CA LEU A 132 -11.76 -11.09 -0.53
C LEU A 132 -13.24 -11.04 -0.88
N ASN A 133 -14.09 -11.38 0.10
CA ASN A 133 -15.50 -11.07 -0.01
C ASN A 133 -15.75 -9.57 0.23
N ARG A 134 -16.86 -9.07 -0.31
CA ARG A 134 -17.24 -7.65 -0.24
C ARG A 134 -17.25 -7.10 1.19
N LYS A 135 -17.76 -7.86 2.15
CA LYS A 135 -17.84 -7.43 3.57
C LYS A 135 -16.46 -7.21 4.19
N THR A 136 -15.51 -8.10 3.91
CA THR A 136 -14.12 -7.96 4.38
C THR A 136 -13.44 -6.76 3.73
N ALA A 137 -13.65 -6.58 2.41
CA ALA A 137 -13.12 -5.44 1.68
C ALA A 137 -13.65 -4.10 2.24
N GLU A 138 -14.96 -3.98 2.47
CA GLU A 138 -15.58 -2.79 3.07
C GLU A 138 -15.04 -2.50 4.48
N LYS A 139 -14.87 -3.52 5.30
CA LYS A 139 -14.28 -3.36 6.64
C LYS A 139 -12.86 -2.80 6.55
N ILE A 140 -12.00 -3.39 5.71
CA ILE A 140 -10.60 -2.94 5.54
C ILE A 140 -10.56 -1.49 5.08
N VAL A 141 -11.34 -1.13 4.06
CA VAL A 141 -11.38 0.23 3.53
C VAL A 141 -11.89 1.22 4.58
N SER A 142 -12.94 0.87 5.34
CA SER A 142 -13.44 1.72 6.41
C SER A 142 -12.37 2.00 7.48
N GLU A 143 -11.63 0.99 7.91
CA GLU A 143 -10.53 1.14 8.86
C GLU A 143 -9.43 2.09 8.33
N VAL A 144 -9.09 1.98 7.04
CA VAL A 144 -8.12 2.86 6.38
C VAL A 144 -8.63 4.29 6.32
N ILE A 145 -9.87 4.49 5.89
CA ILE A 145 -10.49 5.81 5.81
C ILE A 145 -10.50 6.50 7.18
N ASP A 146 -10.88 5.78 8.23
CA ASP A 146 -10.95 6.34 9.59
C ASP A 146 -9.55 6.74 10.10
N ALA A 147 -8.53 5.95 9.76
CA ALA A 147 -7.14 6.28 10.08
C ALA A 147 -6.67 7.54 9.33
N VAL A 148 -6.94 7.63 8.02
CA VAL A 148 -6.53 8.77 7.18
C VAL A 148 -7.27 10.04 7.57
N LYS A 149 -8.57 9.99 7.86
CA LYS A 149 -9.34 11.16 8.33
C LYS A 149 -8.73 11.86 9.55
N ASN A 150 -8.02 11.12 10.40
CA ASN A 150 -7.40 11.66 11.61
C ASN A 150 -6.02 12.30 11.37
N TRP A 151 -5.58 12.45 10.13
CA TRP A 151 -4.23 12.93 9.78
C TRP A 151 -3.88 14.29 10.42
N ARG A 152 -4.83 15.23 10.51
CA ARG A 152 -4.59 16.55 11.12
C ARG A 152 -4.29 16.43 12.61
N GLY A 153 -5.08 15.63 13.33
CA GLY A 153 -4.84 15.37 14.75
C GLY A 153 -3.49 14.70 15.01
N LEU A 154 -3.07 13.80 14.13
CA LEU A 154 -1.74 13.17 14.19
C LEU A 154 -0.64 14.22 13.93
N SER A 155 -0.77 15.03 12.89
CA SER A 155 0.18 16.07 12.52
C SER A 155 0.42 17.07 13.66
N ILE A 156 -0.64 17.50 14.34
CA ILE A 156 -0.53 18.38 15.50
C ILE A 156 0.25 17.71 16.63
N ARG A 157 -0.05 16.45 16.95
CA ARG A 157 0.67 15.69 17.99
C ARG A 157 2.15 15.49 17.64
N MET A 158 2.48 15.38 16.36
CA MET A 158 3.86 15.25 15.87
C MET A 158 4.59 16.60 15.76
N GLY A 159 3.89 17.71 16.04
CA GLY A 159 4.50 19.05 16.03
C GLY A 159 4.71 19.64 14.63
N LEU A 160 3.95 19.18 13.62
CA LEU A 160 3.99 19.77 12.28
C LEU A 160 3.49 21.22 12.34
N SER A 161 4.21 22.10 11.63
CA SER A 161 3.80 23.50 11.49
C SER A 161 2.54 23.62 10.62
N LYS A 162 1.81 24.74 10.76
CA LYS A 162 0.66 25.04 9.92
C LYS A 162 1.01 24.98 8.43
N ARG A 163 2.18 25.50 8.03
CA ARG A 163 2.64 25.50 6.64
C ARG A 163 2.81 24.06 6.09
N GLU A 164 3.37 23.15 6.88
CA GLU A 164 3.52 21.77 6.51
C GLU A 164 2.14 21.07 6.40
N MET A 165 1.25 21.33 7.35
CA MET A 165 -0.12 20.80 7.27
C MET A 165 -0.88 21.33 6.06
N ASP A 166 -0.71 22.61 5.68
CA ASP A 166 -1.35 23.18 4.49
C ASP A 166 -0.82 22.53 3.18
N MET A 167 0.43 22.06 3.17
CA MET A 167 0.96 21.29 2.03
C MET A 167 0.30 19.91 1.92
N PHE A 168 0.15 19.19 3.03
CA PHE A 168 -0.53 17.89 3.04
C PHE A 168 -2.04 17.99 2.79
N ALA A 169 -2.67 19.07 3.22
CA ALA A 169 -4.09 19.30 3.01
C ALA A 169 -4.51 19.26 1.53
N ARG A 170 -3.67 19.76 0.65
CA ARG A 170 -3.92 19.75 -0.81
C ARG A 170 -4.07 18.33 -1.37
N VAL A 171 -3.42 17.36 -0.77
CA VAL A 171 -3.51 15.95 -1.20
C VAL A 171 -4.58 15.21 -0.40
N LEU A 172 -4.47 15.27 0.93
CA LEU A 172 -5.28 14.41 1.80
C LEU A 172 -6.74 14.87 1.88
N ASP A 173 -7.01 16.18 1.89
CA ASP A 173 -8.40 16.67 1.97
C ASP A 173 -9.15 16.45 0.64
N GLU A 174 -8.50 16.66 -0.51
CA GLU A 174 -9.12 16.39 -1.82
C GLU A 174 -9.47 14.92 -1.96
N ARG A 175 -8.59 14.02 -1.52
CA ARG A 175 -8.82 12.57 -1.56
C ARG A 175 -9.92 12.14 -0.60
N ILE A 176 -9.93 12.67 0.61
CA ILE A 176 -11.00 12.42 1.59
C ILE A 176 -12.37 12.85 1.04
N ILE A 177 -12.44 13.99 0.36
CA ILE A 177 -13.70 14.50 -0.20
C ILE A 177 -14.13 13.68 -1.43
N THR A 178 -13.20 13.39 -2.35
CA THR A 178 -13.53 12.75 -3.63
C THR A 178 -13.81 11.25 -3.50
N GLU A 179 -13.08 10.55 -2.62
CA GLU A 179 -13.14 9.09 -2.53
C GLU A 179 -14.04 8.59 -1.39
N ILE A 180 -14.38 9.44 -0.42
CA ILE A 180 -15.07 9.05 0.81
C ILE A 180 -16.49 9.63 0.91
N VAL A 181 -16.74 10.79 0.28
CA VAL A 181 -18.03 11.50 0.35
C VAL A 181 -18.80 11.39 -0.98
N GLY A 182 -18.16 10.98 -2.06
CA GLY A 182 -18.77 10.74 -3.38
C GLY A 182 -19.20 9.29 -3.53
#